data_232930b06d0c6ce125fce8c1606df01b
#
_entry.id   232930b06d0c6ce125fce8c1606df01b
#
_cell.length_a   1.000
_cell.length_b   1.000
_cell.length_c   1.000
_cell.angle_alpha   90.00
_cell.angle_beta   90.00
_cell.angle_gamma   90.00
#
_symmetry.space_group_name_H-M   'P 1'
#
loop_
_entity.id
_entity.type
_entity.pdbx_description
1 polymer ?
#
loop_
_entity_poly.entity_id
_entity_poly.type
_entity_poly.pdbx_seq_one_letter_code
_entity_poly.pdbx_strand_id
1 'polypeptide(L)'
;MRFAEYQDLLPSEILETVQKIHAELSAMGFTEEIKEAKSGPVLSYIKDKKVLLNYVYRKSGIKVRLYAAGIAAYEDCITVLPDSIKTELKKATDCKKLNGLTCTLTCPGGYTYTLDGELLKKCRSMAFLMTLNQKTAGYIQTLILHEAGER
;
A
#
# COMPACT_ATOMS: atom_id res chain seq x y z
N MET A 1 11.88 -7.85 16.24
CA MET A 1 10.88 -8.83 15.76
C MET A 1 11.23 -9.29 14.36
N ARG A 2 11.11 -10.57 14.10
CA ARG A 2 11.33 -11.16 12.77
C ARG A 2 9.99 -11.44 12.09
N PHE A 3 10.01 -11.64 10.79
CA PHE A 3 8.80 -11.98 10.03
C PHE A 3 8.08 -13.23 10.61
N ALA A 4 8.85 -14.26 11.03
CA ALA A 4 8.26 -15.44 11.64
C ALA A 4 7.39 -15.14 12.87
N GLU A 5 7.80 -14.16 13.68
CA GLU A 5 7.03 -13.71 14.85
C GLU A 5 5.86 -12.83 14.43
N TYR A 6 6.09 -11.95 13.45
CA TYR A 6 5.07 -11.06 12.93
C TYR A 6 3.87 -11.82 12.35
N GLN A 7 4.13 -12.86 11.57
CA GLN A 7 3.05 -13.64 10.95
C GLN A 7 2.11 -14.30 11.98
N ASP A 8 2.61 -14.57 13.19
CA ASP A 8 1.79 -15.16 14.25
C ASP A 8 0.74 -14.18 14.80
N LEU A 9 0.91 -12.87 14.53
CA LEU A 9 -0.03 -11.83 14.94
C LEU A 9 -1.13 -11.60 13.92
N LEU A 10 -1.02 -12.19 12.72
CA LEU A 10 -1.95 -11.93 11.63
C LEU A 10 -3.22 -12.78 11.73
N PRO A 11 -4.38 -12.22 11.33
CA PRO A 11 -5.60 -13.02 11.17
C PRO A 11 -5.36 -14.15 10.18
N SER A 12 -5.93 -15.33 10.46
CA SER A 12 -5.77 -16.51 9.60
C SER A 12 -6.24 -16.27 8.16
N GLU A 13 -7.25 -15.43 7.98
CA GLU A 13 -7.85 -15.14 6.66
C GLU A 13 -6.92 -14.44 5.68
N ILE A 14 -5.87 -13.75 6.16
CA ILE A 14 -4.91 -13.03 5.32
C ILE A 14 -3.50 -13.60 5.39
N LEU A 15 -3.25 -14.56 6.28
CA LEU A 15 -1.91 -15.09 6.53
C LEU A 15 -1.26 -15.65 5.27
N GLU A 16 -1.98 -16.46 4.51
CA GLU A 16 -1.45 -17.06 3.27
C GLU A 16 -1.05 -16.00 2.25
N THR A 17 -1.88 -14.97 2.09
CA THR A 17 -1.60 -13.87 1.16
C THR A 17 -0.34 -13.12 1.59
N VAL A 18 -0.21 -12.79 2.87
CA VAL A 18 0.97 -12.09 3.39
C VAL A 18 2.23 -12.94 3.22
N GLN A 19 2.14 -14.25 3.45
CA GLN A 19 3.26 -15.16 3.25
C GLN A 19 3.68 -15.22 1.78
N LYS A 20 2.74 -15.26 0.85
CA LYS A 20 3.03 -15.26 -0.60
C LYS A 20 3.69 -13.96 -1.03
N ILE A 21 3.16 -12.83 -0.58
CA ILE A 21 3.75 -11.52 -0.87
C ILE A 21 5.17 -11.46 -0.32
N HIS A 22 5.39 -11.92 0.89
CA HIS A 22 6.72 -11.97 1.51
C HIS A 22 7.72 -12.75 0.64
N ALA A 23 7.33 -13.95 0.22
CA ALA A 23 8.20 -14.81 -0.60
C ALA A 23 8.53 -14.15 -1.96
N GLU A 24 7.53 -13.58 -2.62
CA GLU A 24 7.73 -12.94 -3.92
C GLU A 24 8.57 -11.67 -3.83
N LEU A 25 8.31 -10.82 -2.85
CA LEU A 25 9.12 -9.61 -2.65
C LEU A 25 10.56 -9.93 -2.27
N SER A 26 10.77 -10.94 -1.42
CA SER A 26 12.11 -11.40 -1.08
C SER A 26 12.87 -11.87 -2.31
N ALA A 27 12.22 -12.62 -3.20
CA ALA A 27 12.78 -13.08 -4.45
C ALA A 27 13.11 -11.93 -5.42
N MET A 28 12.41 -10.81 -5.32
CA MET A 28 12.61 -9.61 -6.13
C MET A 28 13.66 -8.66 -5.53
N GLY A 29 14.29 -9.01 -4.42
CA GLY A 29 15.35 -8.22 -3.79
C GLY A 29 14.89 -7.19 -2.78
N PHE A 30 13.63 -7.23 -2.35
CA PHE A 30 13.16 -6.37 -1.25
C PHE A 30 13.61 -6.93 0.10
N THR A 31 13.94 -6.03 1.01
CA THR A 31 14.23 -6.37 2.40
C THR A 31 13.07 -5.96 3.29
N GLU A 32 12.84 -6.74 4.34
CA GLU A 32 11.81 -6.44 5.33
C GLU A 32 12.38 -5.67 6.51
N GLU A 33 11.55 -4.82 7.10
CA GLU A 33 11.88 -4.11 8.33
C GLU A 33 10.61 -4.05 9.18
N ILE A 34 10.74 -4.43 10.46
CA ILE A 34 9.62 -4.39 11.40
C ILE A 34 9.94 -3.42 12.51
N LYS A 35 9.10 -2.39 12.68
CA LYS A 35 9.24 -1.38 13.74
C LYS A 35 8.00 -1.36 14.61
N GLU A 36 8.21 -1.22 15.92
CA GLU A 36 7.11 -1.01 16.85
C GLU A 36 6.49 0.36 16.65
N ALA A 37 5.16 0.42 16.70
CA ALA A 37 4.40 1.65 16.65
C ALA A 37 3.26 1.58 17.67
N LYS A 38 2.65 2.72 17.95
CA LYS A 38 1.61 2.84 18.99
C LYS A 38 0.44 1.88 18.78
N SER A 39 0.04 1.65 17.52
CA SER A 39 -1.09 0.77 17.18
C SER A 39 -0.69 -0.67 16.91
N GLY A 40 0.59 -1.01 16.97
CA GLY A 40 1.12 -2.33 16.69
C GLY A 40 2.35 -2.29 15.79
N PRO A 41 3.03 -3.42 15.57
CA PRO A 41 4.21 -3.46 14.73
C PRO A 41 3.88 -3.11 13.28
N VAL A 42 4.78 -2.37 12.63
CA VAL A 42 4.68 -1.99 11.22
C VAL A 42 5.72 -2.79 10.45
N LEU A 43 5.25 -3.61 9.51
CA LEU A 43 6.11 -4.36 8.60
C LEU A 43 6.24 -3.58 7.30
N SER A 44 7.47 -3.28 6.90
CA SER A 44 7.79 -2.54 5.67
C SER A 44 8.65 -3.38 4.74
N TYR A 45 8.49 -3.17 3.43
CA TYR A 45 9.36 -3.75 2.41
C TYR A 45 10.07 -2.64 1.67
N ILE A 46 11.40 -2.75 1.57
CA ILE A 46 12.28 -1.68 1.10
C ILE A 46 13.24 -2.22 0.04
N LYS A 47 13.44 -1.46 -1.03
CA LYS A 47 14.44 -1.74 -2.05
C LYS A 47 15.08 -0.42 -2.50
N ASP A 48 16.41 -0.39 -2.58
CA ASP A 48 17.15 0.81 -2.97
C ASP A 48 16.77 2.04 -2.14
N LYS A 49 16.63 1.85 -0.82
CA LYS A 49 16.26 2.87 0.16
C LYS A 49 14.85 3.43 -0.02
N LYS A 50 14.03 2.82 -0.87
CA LYS A 50 12.63 3.24 -1.11
C LYS A 50 11.67 2.23 -0.57
N VAL A 51 10.69 2.70 0.19
CA VAL A 51 9.63 1.86 0.74
C VAL A 51 8.63 1.53 -0.37
N LEU A 52 8.33 0.25 -0.53
CA LEU A 52 7.26 -0.22 -1.40
C LEU A 52 5.91 -0.17 -0.69
N LEU A 53 5.85 -0.79 0.47
CA LEU A 53 4.62 -0.88 1.24
C LEU A 53 4.89 -0.98 2.74
N ASN A 54 3.84 -0.65 3.52
CA ASN A 54 3.77 -0.93 4.95
C ASN A 54 2.48 -1.70 5.24
N TYR A 55 2.55 -2.69 6.14
CA TYR A 55 1.36 -3.20 6.81
C TYR A 55 1.22 -2.44 8.13
N VAL A 56 0.08 -1.81 8.33
CA VAL A 56 -0.19 -1.00 9.53
C VAL A 56 -1.47 -1.44 10.22
N TYR A 57 -1.49 -1.40 11.55
CA TYR A 57 -2.67 -1.69 12.34
C TYR A 57 -3.52 -0.44 12.53
N ARG A 58 -4.83 -0.60 12.41
CA ARG A 58 -5.83 0.45 12.66
C ARG A 58 -6.98 -0.16 13.49
N LYS A 59 -7.84 0.68 14.05
CA LYS A 59 -9.01 0.21 14.81
C LYS A 59 -9.90 -0.74 14.01
N SER A 60 -10.02 -0.50 12.70
CA SER A 60 -10.83 -1.33 11.79
C SER A 60 -10.11 -2.59 11.30
N GLY A 61 -8.87 -2.83 11.73
CA GLY A 61 -8.07 -3.97 11.32
C GLY A 61 -6.76 -3.56 10.67
N ILE A 62 -6.15 -4.49 9.96
CA ILE A 62 -4.88 -4.25 9.28
C ILE A 62 -5.10 -3.57 7.93
N LYS A 63 -4.25 -2.59 7.60
CA LYS A 63 -4.24 -1.91 6.30
C LYS A 63 -2.89 -2.03 5.63
N VAL A 64 -2.91 -2.02 4.30
CA VAL A 64 -1.72 -1.91 3.48
C VAL A 64 -1.61 -0.47 2.98
N ARG A 65 -0.45 0.15 3.22
CA ARG A 65 -0.07 1.41 2.58
C ARG A 65 0.87 1.08 1.45
N LEU A 66 0.43 1.29 0.22
CA LEU A 66 1.25 1.07 -0.98
C LEU A 66 1.75 2.42 -1.51
N TYR A 67 3.05 2.52 -1.75
CA TYR A 67 3.64 3.68 -2.40
C TYR A 67 3.65 3.44 -3.91
N ALA A 68 2.55 3.80 -4.56
CA ALA A 68 2.27 3.46 -5.95
C ALA A 68 2.85 4.48 -6.94
N ALA A 69 4.16 4.74 -6.87
CA ALA A 69 4.82 5.72 -7.71
C ALA A 69 4.69 5.41 -9.21
N GLY A 70 4.60 4.13 -9.57
CA GLY A 70 4.45 3.67 -10.96
C GLY A 70 3.01 3.44 -11.40
N ILE A 71 2.02 3.99 -10.70
CA ILE A 71 0.59 3.72 -10.96
C ILE A 71 0.19 3.95 -12.42
N ALA A 72 0.81 4.89 -13.12
CA ALA A 72 0.50 5.16 -14.52
C ALA A 72 0.73 3.96 -15.43
N ALA A 73 1.66 3.06 -15.09
CA ALA A 73 1.98 1.87 -15.86
C ALA A 73 0.95 0.75 -15.70
N TYR A 74 0.18 0.75 -14.61
CA TYR A 74 -0.81 -0.31 -14.33
C TYR A 74 -2.16 0.26 -13.88
N GLU A 75 -2.49 1.48 -14.30
CA GLU A 75 -3.72 2.18 -13.91
C GLU A 75 -4.98 1.37 -14.20
N ASP A 76 -4.98 0.55 -15.27
CA ASP A 76 -6.10 -0.32 -15.61
C ASP A 76 -6.41 -1.35 -14.52
N CYS A 77 -5.42 -1.71 -13.71
CA CYS A 77 -5.62 -2.69 -12.64
C CYS A 77 -6.53 -2.19 -11.53
N ILE A 78 -6.68 -0.87 -11.36
CA ILE A 78 -7.56 -0.32 -10.33
C ILE A 78 -9.03 -0.32 -10.72
N THR A 79 -9.34 -0.42 -12.00
CA THR A 79 -10.75 -0.45 -12.47
C THR A 79 -11.50 -1.69 -12.00
N VAL A 80 -10.77 -2.78 -11.75
CA VAL A 80 -11.34 -4.08 -11.32
C VAL A 80 -11.36 -4.25 -9.81
N LEU A 81 -10.92 -3.26 -9.05
CA LEU A 81 -10.92 -3.31 -7.59
C LEU A 81 -12.36 -3.37 -7.05
N PRO A 82 -12.56 -4.02 -5.91
CA PRO A 82 -13.89 -4.01 -5.29
C PRO A 82 -14.27 -2.60 -4.82
N ASP A 83 -15.57 -2.34 -4.75
CA ASP A 83 -16.09 -1.02 -4.39
C ASP A 83 -15.59 -0.51 -3.04
N SER A 84 -15.35 -1.42 -2.09
CA SER A 84 -14.80 -1.06 -0.77
C SER A 84 -13.43 -0.39 -0.90
N ILE A 85 -12.55 -0.92 -1.75
CA ILE A 85 -11.23 -0.32 -2.00
C ILE A 85 -11.38 0.97 -2.80
N LYS A 86 -12.19 0.98 -3.87
CA LYS A 86 -12.43 2.20 -4.66
C LYS A 86 -12.91 3.35 -3.79
N THR A 87 -13.80 3.07 -2.84
CA THR A 87 -14.29 4.07 -1.88
C THR A 87 -13.15 4.61 -1.02
N GLU A 88 -12.27 3.73 -0.53
CA GLU A 88 -11.10 4.16 0.25
C GLU A 88 -10.18 5.06 -0.58
N LEU A 89 -9.94 4.71 -1.84
CA LEU A 89 -9.09 5.51 -2.74
C LEU A 89 -9.69 6.90 -2.99
N LYS A 90 -11.00 6.97 -3.25
CA LYS A 90 -11.70 8.24 -3.50
C LYS A 90 -11.74 9.14 -2.27
N LYS A 91 -11.84 8.57 -1.07
CA LYS A 91 -11.87 9.29 0.21
C LYS A 91 -10.48 9.64 0.74
N ALA A 92 -9.41 9.13 0.14
CA ALA A 92 -8.05 9.41 0.59
C ALA A 92 -7.78 10.92 0.59
N THR A 93 -6.85 11.34 1.45
CA THR A 93 -6.46 12.74 1.57
C THR A 93 -5.88 13.27 0.26
N ASP A 94 -6.35 14.43 -0.18
CA ASP A 94 -5.85 15.09 -1.38
C ASP A 94 -4.41 15.59 -1.18
N CYS A 95 -3.62 15.53 -2.24
CA CYS A 95 -2.27 16.09 -2.23
C CYS A 95 -2.33 17.62 -2.31
N LYS A 96 -1.82 18.29 -1.28
CA LYS A 96 -1.81 19.76 -1.25
C LYS A 96 -1.01 20.35 -2.42
N LYS A 97 0.19 19.81 -2.69
CA LYS A 97 1.03 20.30 -3.79
C LYS A 97 0.36 20.17 -5.16
N LEU A 98 -0.24 19.00 -5.44
CA LEU A 98 -0.91 18.76 -6.72
C LEU A 98 -2.18 19.59 -6.89
N ASN A 99 -2.76 20.09 -5.78
CA ASN A 99 -3.95 20.92 -5.79
C ASN A 99 -3.63 22.42 -5.59
N GLY A 100 -2.37 22.81 -5.78
CA GLY A 100 -1.96 24.23 -5.74
C GLY A 100 -1.74 24.79 -4.34
N LEU A 101 -1.70 23.96 -3.32
CA LEU A 101 -1.48 24.35 -1.93
C LEU A 101 -0.05 24.00 -1.47
N THR A 102 0.32 24.50 -0.29
CA THR A 102 1.65 24.28 0.28
C THR A 102 1.67 23.00 1.14
N CYS A 103 2.74 22.24 1.04
CA CYS A 103 2.98 21.08 1.88
C CYS A 103 4.44 21.07 2.33
N THR A 104 4.86 20.06 3.09
CA THR A 104 6.23 19.88 3.53
C THR A 104 7.20 19.93 2.34
N LEU A 105 8.28 20.73 2.45
CA LEU A 105 9.26 20.91 1.38
C LEU A 105 9.94 19.61 0.97
N THR A 106 10.14 18.69 1.91
CA THR A 106 10.79 17.40 1.67
C THR A 106 9.91 16.37 1.00
N CYS A 107 8.58 16.59 0.94
CA CYS A 107 7.67 15.65 0.29
C CYS A 107 7.80 15.77 -1.24
N PRO A 108 8.07 14.67 -1.96
CA PRO A 108 8.19 14.69 -3.42
C PRO A 108 6.84 14.86 -4.14
N GLY A 109 5.74 14.98 -3.41
CA GLY A 109 4.40 15.10 -3.95
C GLY A 109 3.64 13.79 -3.95
N GLY A 110 2.34 13.87 -4.19
CA GLY A 110 1.47 12.71 -4.23
C GLY A 110 1.35 12.08 -5.61
N TYR A 111 0.27 11.34 -5.81
CA TYR A 111 0.02 10.62 -7.06
C TYR A 111 -1.21 11.16 -7.77
N THR A 112 -1.10 11.26 -9.11
CA THR A 112 -2.21 11.61 -9.98
C THR A 112 -2.57 10.38 -10.81
N TYR A 113 -3.85 10.00 -10.78
CA TYR A 113 -4.33 8.87 -11.55
C TYR A 113 -5.84 8.97 -11.77
N THR A 114 -6.36 8.20 -12.72
CA THR A 114 -7.79 8.17 -13.03
C THR A 114 -8.43 6.89 -12.50
N LEU A 115 -9.55 7.04 -11.81
CA LEU A 115 -10.36 5.92 -11.30
C LEU A 115 -11.80 6.13 -11.74
N ASP A 116 -12.32 5.20 -12.54
CA ASP A 116 -13.70 5.24 -13.06
C ASP A 116 -14.04 6.60 -13.72
N GLY A 117 -13.09 7.14 -14.49
CA GLY A 117 -13.26 8.41 -15.18
C GLY A 117 -13.02 9.65 -14.34
N GLU A 118 -12.74 9.51 -13.05
CA GLU A 118 -12.46 10.63 -12.14
C GLU A 118 -10.94 10.80 -11.96
N LEU A 119 -10.44 12.01 -12.18
CA LEU A 119 -9.03 12.34 -11.95
C LEU A 119 -8.81 12.58 -10.46
N LEU A 120 -7.93 11.79 -9.86
CA LEU A 120 -7.58 11.87 -8.45
C LEU A 120 -6.16 12.38 -8.27
N LYS A 121 -5.96 13.27 -7.30
CA LYS A 121 -4.66 13.84 -6.91
C LYS A 121 -4.49 13.66 -5.43
N LYS A 122 -3.93 12.51 -5.02
CA LYS A 122 -3.94 12.05 -3.63
C LYS A 122 -2.58 12.13 -2.96
N CYS A 123 -2.58 12.31 -1.64
CA CYS A 123 -1.39 12.36 -0.80
C CYS A 123 -0.59 11.05 -0.93
N ARG A 124 0.73 11.17 -1.11
CA ARG A 124 1.65 10.04 -1.31
C ARG A 124 1.46 8.91 -0.29
N SER A 125 1.37 9.25 1.00
CA SER A 125 1.25 8.26 2.08
C SER A 125 -0.18 7.78 2.33
N MET A 126 -1.18 8.43 1.75
CA MET A 126 -2.59 8.14 2.00
C MET A 126 -3.34 7.64 0.76
N ALA A 127 -2.76 7.83 -0.44
CA ALA A 127 -3.44 7.50 -1.70
C ALA A 127 -3.90 6.05 -1.78
N PHE A 128 -3.05 5.12 -1.37
CA PHE A 128 -3.32 3.69 -1.42
C PHE A 128 -3.20 3.07 -0.04
N LEU A 129 -3.99 3.55 0.90
CA LEU A 129 -4.12 2.97 2.24
C LEU A 129 -5.40 2.12 2.24
N MET A 130 -5.24 0.81 2.11
CA MET A 130 -6.33 -0.12 1.80
C MET A 130 -6.55 -1.13 2.91
N THR A 131 -7.79 -1.40 3.25
CA THR A 131 -8.13 -2.43 4.23
C THR A 131 -7.83 -3.82 3.66
N LEU A 132 -7.00 -4.59 4.38
CA LEU A 132 -6.61 -5.94 4.01
C LEU A 132 -7.47 -6.96 4.76
N ASN A 133 -8.29 -7.69 4.02
CA ASN A 133 -9.12 -8.76 4.54
C ASN A 133 -9.27 -9.87 3.49
N GLN A 134 -10.03 -10.90 3.79
CA GLN A 134 -10.21 -12.03 2.89
C GLN A 134 -10.76 -11.61 1.52
N LYS A 135 -11.63 -10.61 1.47
CA LYS A 135 -12.26 -10.15 0.21
C LYS A 135 -11.33 -9.29 -0.63
N THR A 136 -10.40 -8.56 0.00
CA THR A 136 -9.52 -7.61 -0.69
C THR A 136 -8.13 -8.16 -0.94
N ALA A 137 -7.71 -9.22 -0.24
CA ALA A 137 -6.34 -9.71 -0.24
C ALA A 137 -5.77 -9.99 -1.64
N GLY A 138 -6.52 -10.67 -2.49
CA GLY A 138 -6.07 -10.99 -3.85
C GLY A 138 -5.85 -9.76 -4.73
N TYR A 139 -6.73 -8.78 -4.62
CA TYR A 139 -6.61 -7.53 -5.37
C TYR A 139 -5.42 -6.70 -4.90
N ILE A 140 -5.22 -6.61 -3.59
CA ILE A 140 -4.09 -5.89 -3.01
C ILE A 140 -2.77 -6.56 -3.39
N GLN A 141 -2.71 -7.89 -3.35
CA GLN A 141 -1.54 -8.65 -3.78
C GLN A 141 -1.17 -8.29 -5.23
N THR A 142 -2.15 -8.26 -6.13
CA THR A 142 -1.93 -7.91 -7.54
C THR A 142 -1.34 -6.51 -7.68
N LEU A 143 -1.89 -5.52 -6.97
CA LEU A 143 -1.37 -4.15 -7.00
C LEU A 143 0.07 -4.07 -6.47
N ILE A 144 0.35 -4.74 -5.36
CA ILE A 144 1.70 -4.76 -4.77
C ILE A 144 2.71 -5.31 -5.78
N LEU A 145 2.38 -6.41 -6.45
CA LEU A 145 3.30 -7.04 -7.40
C LEU A 145 3.49 -6.20 -8.66
N HIS A 146 2.48 -5.50 -9.13
CA HIS A 146 2.63 -4.55 -10.24
C HIS A 146 3.59 -3.41 -9.87
N GLU A 147 3.39 -2.80 -8.70
CA GLU A 147 4.30 -1.74 -8.26
C GLU A 147 5.72 -2.27 -8.03
N ALA A 148 5.87 -3.45 -7.44
CA ALA A 148 7.18 -4.07 -7.22
C ALA A 148 7.92 -4.28 -8.55
N GLY A 149 7.20 -4.64 -9.60
CA GLY A 149 7.77 -4.80 -10.94
C GLY A 149 8.27 -3.51 -11.59
N GLU A 150 7.82 -2.35 -11.10
CA GLU A 150 8.28 -1.04 -11.57
C GLU A 150 9.55 -0.56 -10.85
N ARG A 151 10.08 -1.31 -9.91
CA ARG A 151 11.21 -0.92 -9.07
C ARG A 151 12.54 -1.52 -9.49
#